data_fc44cc479d7e3ca143ab50580c5a6196
#
_entry.id   fc44cc479d7e3ca143ab50580c5a6196
#
_cell.length_a   1.000
_cell.length_b   1.000
_cell.length_c   1.000
_cell.angle_alpha   90.00
_cell.angle_beta   90.00
_cell.angle_gamma   90.00
#
_symmetry.space_group_name_H-M   'P 1'
#
loop_
_entity.id
_entity.type
_entity.pdbx_description
1 polymer ?
#
loop_
_entity_poly.entity_id
_entity_poly.type
_entity_poly.pdbx_seq_one_letter_code
_entity_poly.pdbx_strand_id
1 'polypeptide(L)'
;LHELVITRDHIRSIAQMHDEEVELILRAYQERYQELAQDDCVAYISIFHNHGRLAGASISHPHSQMIAIPVVPPEVWNSLRGSEKFFAKKQRCVHCVMLVYEAKTKERVIWENDEYMMLAPFASRTAFEMRIFPKRHQAHFEKISLEERRALAHAFRIALGKIFRGLGNPDYNFFLHTAPGKNQARHKHYHWHFEIVPKTAIWAGFEISTGIEISTIKPETAAAFLRKVTIEP
;
A
#
# COMPACT_ATOMS: atom_id res chain seq x y z
N LEU A 1 13.44 -0.89 -16.62
CA LEU A 1 12.53 -1.95 -17.06
C LEU A 1 11.10 -1.60 -16.63
N HIS A 2 10.10 -2.00 -17.45
CA HIS A 2 8.68 -1.78 -17.15
C HIS A 2 7.90 -3.04 -17.51
N GLU A 3 7.19 -3.59 -16.54
CA GLU A 3 6.39 -4.81 -16.69
C GLU A 3 4.94 -4.56 -16.25
N LEU A 4 4.04 -5.37 -16.80
CA LEU A 4 2.61 -5.35 -16.46
C LEU A 4 2.22 -6.71 -15.85
N VAL A 5 1.49 -6.65 -14.74
CA VAL A 5 0.79 -7.81 -14.17
C VAL A 5 -0.68 -7.67 -14.53
N ILE A 6 -1.11 -8.43 -15.53
CA ILE A 6 -2.45 -8.34 -16.13
C ILE A 6 -3.33 -9.47 -15.57
N THR A 7 -4.54 -9.14 -15.13
CA THR A 7 -5.50 -10.13 -14.65
C THR A 7 -6.12 -10.92 -15.81
N ARG A 8 -6.61 -12.13 -15.52
CA ARG A 8 -7.32 -12.95 -16.53
C ARG A 8 -8.71 -12.40 -16.86
N ASP A 9 -9.37 -11.83 -15.85
CA ASP A 9 -10.69 -11.22 -16.02
C ASP A 9 -10.55 -9.82 -16.60
N HIS A 10 -11.31 -9.52 -17.65
CA HIS A 10 -11.25 -8.25 -18.36
C HIS A 10 -11.99 -7.11 -17.65
N ILE A 11 -12.87 -7.44 -16.69
CA ILE A 11 -13.86 -6.51 -16.15
C ILE A 11 -13.79 -6.40 -14.63
N ARG A 12 -13.73 -7.57 -13.92
CA ARG A 12 -13.71 -7.58 -12.44
C ARG A 12 -12.46 -6.92 -11.90
N SER A 13 -12.64 -5.85 -11.13
CA SER A 13 -11.54 -5.24 -10.37
C SER A 13 -11.05 -6.18 -9.26
N ILE A 14 -9.86 -5.92 -8.74
CA ILE A 14 -9.28 -6.70 -7.62
C ILE A 14 -10.24 -6.73 -6.41
N ALA A 15 -11.04 -5.67 -6.22
CA ALA A 15 -12.06 -5.60 -5.16
C ALA A 15 -13.15 -6.68 -5.25
N GLN A 16 -13.31 -7.30 -6.41
CA GLN A 16 -14.37 -8.29 -6.72
C GLN A 16 -13.79 -9.70 -6.90
N MET A 17 -12.49 -9.87 -6.74
CA MET A 17 -11.79 -11.15 -6.86
C MET A 17 -11.85 -11.95 -5.56
N HIS A 18 -11.64 -13.27 -5.66
CA HIS A 18 -11.45 -14.14 -4.50
C HIS A 18 -10.03 -14.04 -3.96
N ASP A 19 -9.82 -14.49 -2.73
CA ASP A 19 -8.51 -14.42 -2.07
C ASP A 19 -7.40 -15.12 -2.87
N GLU A 20 -7.72 -16.26 -3.53
CA GLU A 20 -6.78 -17.01 -4.35
C GLU A 20 -6.36 -16.24 -5.60
N GLU A 21 -7.27 -15.48 -6.21
CA GLU A 21 -6.96 -14.64 -7.38
C GLU A 21 -6.05 -13.47 -6.98
N VAL A 22 -6.34 -12.85 -5.84
CA VAL A 22 -5.49 -11.78 -5.28
C VAL A 22 -4.12 -12.31 -4.86
N GLU A 23 -4.07 -13.53 -4.28
CA GLU A 23 -2.81 -14.20 -3.93
C GLU A 23 -1.92 -14.42 -5.16
N LEU A 24 -2.49 -14.81 -6.29
CA LEU A 24 -1.74 -14.96 -7.55
C LEU A 24 -1.14 -13.64 -8.03
N ILE A 25 -1.85 -12.52 -7.88
CA ILE A 25 -1.35 -11.19 -8.21
C ILE A 25 -0.16 -10.83 -7.30
N LEU A 26 -0.31 -11.02 -5.99
CA LEU A 26 0.74 -10.74 -5.01
C LEU A 26 1.96 -11.66 -5.19
N ARG A 27 1.73 -12.92 -5.59
CA ARG A 27 2.79 -13.85 -5.96
C ARG A 27 3.55 -13.35 -7.18
N ALA A 28 2.86 -12.88 -8.22
CA ALA A 28 3.50 -12.31 -9.39
C ALA A 28 4.35 -11.07 -9.01
N TYR A 29 3.85 -10.19 -8.12
CA TYR A 29 4.66 -9.07 -7.62
C TYR A 29 5.94 -9.55 -6.93
N GLN A 30 5.83 -10.55 -6.06
CA GLN A 30 6.96 -11.07 -5.29
C GLN A 30 8.01 -11.71 -6.20
N GLU A 31 7.59 -12.61 -7.09
CA GLU A 31 8.48 -13.33 -8.02
C GLU A 31 9.18 -12.36 -8.98
N ARG A 32 8.43 -11.44 -9.58
CA ARG A 32 9.01 -10.45 -10.49
C ARG A 32 9.92 -9.45 -9.76
N TYR A 33 9.55 -9.04 -8.55
CA TYR A 33 10.42 -8.19 -7.73
C TYR A 33 11.77 -8.87 -7.46
N GLN A 34 11.75 -10.14 -7.07
CA GLN A 34 12.97 -10.90 -6.78
C GLN A 34 13.87 -11.03 -8.02
N GLU A 35 13.30 -11.22 -9.20
CA GLU A 35 14.05 -11.33 -10.44
C GLU A 35 14.61 -9.97 -10.89
N LEU A 36 13.78 -8.92 -10.92
CA LEU A 36 14.20 -7.57 -11.29
C LEU A 36 15.27 -6.99 -10.35
N ALA A 37 15.25 -7.37 -9.08
CA ALA A 37 16.23 -6.90 -8.08
C ALA A 37 17.63 -7.49 -8.28
N GLN A 38 17.79 -8.51 -9.14
CA GLN A 38 19.09 -9.10 -9.47
C GLN A 38 19.89 -8.23 -10.46
N ASP A 39 19.21 -7.38 -11.23
CA ASP A 39 19.87 -6.49 -12.19
C ASP A 39 20.67 -5.41 -11.46
N ASP A 40 21.96 -5.30 -11.79
CA ASP A 40 22.89 -4.37 -11.15
C ASP A 40 22.54 -2.90 -11.35
N CYS A 41 21.82 -2.57 -12.42
CA CYS A 41 21.37 -1.23 -12.70
C CYS A 41 20.12 -0.82 -11.89
N VAL A 42 19.42 -1.77 -11.27
CA VAL A 42 18.17 -1.50 -10.53
C VAL A 42 18.47 -1.07 -9.10
N ALA A 43 18.10 0.14 -8.72
CA ALA A 43 18.18 0.64 -7.36
C ALA A 43 16.84 0.52 -6.60
N TYR A 44 15.71 0.63 -7.30
CA TYR A 44 14.37 0.53 -6.71
C TYR A 44 13.38 -0.06 -7.70
N ILE A 45 12.38 -0.78 -7.18
CA ILE A 45 11.28 -1.34 -7.95
C ILE A 45 9.98 -0.78 -7.38
N SER A 46 9.27 -0.01 -8.19
CA SER A 46 7.96 0.54 -7.86
C SER A 46 6.88 -0.43 -8.33
N ILE A 47 5.99 -0.84 -7.44
CA ILE A 47 4.78 -1.62 -7.77
C ILE A 47 3.59 -0.75 -7.47
N PHE A 48 2.72 -0.55 -8.47
CA PHE A 48 1.51 0.25 -8.31
C PHE A 48 0.38 -0.21 -9.22
N HIS A 49 -0.82 0.19 -8.87
CA HIS A 49 -2.06 -0.07 -9.62
C HIS A 49 -2.87 1.21 -9.74
N ASN A 50 -3.40 1.44 -10.92
CA ASN A 50 -4.33 2.52 -11.20
C ASN A 50 -5.69 1.92 -11.53
N HIS A 51 -6.71 2.23 -10.73
CA HIS A 51 -8.09 1.86 -10.99
C HIS A 51 -8.90 3.09 -11.36
N GLY A 52 -9.48 3.07 -12.55
CA GLY A 52 -10.32 4.16 -13.04
C GLY A 52 -9.53 5.33 -13.64
N ARG A 53 -10.27 6.16 -14.38
CA ARG A 53 -9.68 7.22 -15.23
C ARG A 53 -9.05 8.35 -14.42
N LEU A 54 -9.69 8.75 -13.31
CA LEU A 54 -9.17 9.81 -12.44
C LEU A 54 -7.90 9.39 -11.70
N ALA A 55 -7.69 8.07 -11.57
CA ALA A 55 -6.45 7.51 -11.01
C ALA A 55 -5.35 7.30 -12.05
N GLY A 56 -5.59 7.68 -13.32
CA GLY A 56 -4.61 7.56 -14.40
C GLY A 56 -4.63 6.23 -15.14
N ALA A 57 -5.66 5.39 -14.97
CA ALA A 57 -5.81 4.19 -15.79
C ALA A 57 -6.21 4.57 -17.22
N SER A 58 -5.35 4.27 -18.19
CA SER A 58 -5.61 4.47 -19.62
C SER A 58 -6.38 3.31 -20.25
N ILE A 59 -6.34 2.15 -19.62
CA ILE A 59 -6.98 0.91 -20.07
C ILE A 59 -7.84 0.39 -18.91
N SER A 60 -9.08 0.00 -19.21
CA SER A 60 -10.04 -0.49 -18.22
C SER A 60 -9.76 -1.91 -17.75
N HIS A 61 -9.07 -2.73 -18.54
CA HIS A 61 -8.65 -4.07 -18.13
C HIS A 61 -7.77 -3.98 -16.89
N PRO A 62 -8.13 -4.62 -15.76
CA PRO A 62 -7.36 -4.47 -14.52
C PRO A 62 -5.92 -4.99 -14.68
N HIS A 63 -4.98 -4.13 -14.41
CA HIS A 63 -3.56 -4.43 -14.47
C HIS A 63 -2.77 -3.60 -13.48
N SER A 64 -1.69 -4.16 -12.98
CA SER A 64 -0.72 -3.44 -12.16
C SER A 64 0.58 -3.25 -12.93
N GLN A 65 1.37 -2.31 -12.50
CA GLN A 65 2.63 -1.96 -13.14
C GLN A 65 3.79 -2.15 -12.18
N MET A 66 4.90 -2.63 -12.72
CA MET A 66 6.17 -2.76 -12.01
C MET A 66 7.23 -2.02 -12.81
N ILE A 67 7.84 -0.99 -12.22
CA ILE A 67 8.89 -0.21 -12.86
C ILE A 67 10.17 -0.32 -12.05
N ALA A 68 11.19 -0.92 -12.66
CA ALA A 68 12.53 -1.00 -12.10
C ALA A 68 13.37 0.18 -12.60
N ILE A 69 13.92 0.96 -11.67
CA ILE A 69 14.62 2.23 -11.93
C ILE A 69 15.99 2.27 -11.25
N PRO A 70 16.97 3.01 -11.85
CA PRO A 70 18.33 3.08 -11.34
C PRO A 70 18.52 4.06 -10.17
N VAL A 71 17.44 4.67 -9.69
CA VAL A 71 17.46 5.63 -8.58
C VAL A 71 16.40 5.29 -7.55
N VAL A 72 16.64 5.61 -6.29
CA VAL A 72 15.59 5.55 -5.26
C VAL A 72 14.75 6.81 -5.36
N PRO A 73 13.41 6.73 -5.53
CA PRO A 73 12.55 7.90 -5.63
C PRO A 73 12.68 8.83 -4.41
N PRO A 74 12.56 10.16 -4.59
CA PRO A 74 12.72 11.13 -3.49
C PRO A 74 11.81 10.86 -2.28
N GLU A 75 10.56 10.50 -2.49
CA GLU A 75 9.61 10.19 -1.42
C GLU A 75 10.04 8.96 -0.61
N VAL A 76 10.41 7.89 -1.31
CA VAL A 76 10.94 6.66 -0.67
C VAL A 76 12.22 6.97 0.09
N TRP A 77 13.11 7.77 -0.50
CA TRP A 77 14.36 8.19 0.14
C TRP A 77 14.11 9.01 1.41
N ASN A 78 13.16 9.94 1.38
CA ASN A 78 12.78 10.74 2.56
C ASN A 78 12.19 9.85 3.66
N SER A 79 11.34 8.89 3.31
CA SER A 79 10.76 7.91 4.23
C SER A 79 11.83 7.02 4.87
N LEU A 80 12.79 6.51 4.08
CA LEU A 80 13.94 5.73 4.55
C LEU A 80 14.79 6.53 5.53
N ARG A 81 15.16 7.77 5.17
CA ARG A 81 15.95 8.65 6.05
C ARG A 81 15.22 9.04 7.33
N GLY A 82 13.92 9.29 7.25
CA GLY A 82 13.08 9.57 8.42
C GLY A 82 13.06 8.39 9.39
N SER A 83 12.85 7.19 8.86
CA SER A 83 12.87 5.93 9.62
C SER A 83 14.25 5.65 10.23
N GLU A 84 15.33 5.89 9.48
CA GLU A 84 16.71 5.73 9.95
C GLU A 84 17.03 6.67 11.12
N LYS A 85 16.69 7.97 10.98
CA LYS A 85 16.87 8.97 12.04
C LYS A 85 16.10 8.62 13.31
N PHE A 86 14.86 8.15 13.16
CA PHE A 86 14.06 7.73 14.30
C PHE A 86 14.68 6.49 14.97
N PHE A 87 15.09 5.51 14.16
CA PHE A 87 15.71 4.28 14.66
C PHE A 87 17.02 4.59 15.39
N ALA A 88 17.89 5.45 14.84
CA ALA A 88 19.13 5.86 15.50
C ALA A 88 18.86 6.50 16.88
N LYS A 89 17.80 7.28 17.02
CA LYS A 89 17.45 7.96 18.27
C LYS A 89 16.70 7.07 19.27
N LYS A 90 15.84 6.17 18.80
CA LYS A 90 14.89 5.41 19.65
C LYS A 90 15.18 3.91 19.69
N GLN A 91 16.10 3.39 18.87
CA GLN A 91 16.41 1.97 18.70
C GLN A 91 15.19 1.10 18.42
N ARG A 92 14.18 1.69 17.77
CA ARG A 92 12.92 1.05 17.42
C ARG A 92 12.44 1.56 16.06
N CYS A 93 11.78 0.71 15.30
CA CYS A 93 11.12 1.11 14.05
C CYS A 93 9.94 2.06 14.35
N VAL A 94 9.85 3.17 13.61
CA VAL A 94 8.79 4.16 13.77
C VAL A 94 7.39 3.57 13.51
N HIS A 95 7.27 2.75 12.45
CA HIS A 95 5.99 2.11 12.12
C HIS A 95 5.58 1.08 13.18
N CYS A 96 6.52 0.30 13.74
CA CYS A 96 6.21 -0.58 14.88
C CYS A 96 5.67 0.20 16.08
N VAL A 97 6.24 1.36 16.38
CA VAL A 97 5.74 2.24 17.47
C VAL A 97 4.34 2.75 17.16
N MET A 98 4.09 3.16 15.91
CA MET A 98 2.77 3.59 15.46
C MET A 98 1.75 2.44 15.55
N LEU A 99 2.07 1.26 15.05
CA LEU A 99 1.18 0.10 15.08
C LEU A 99 0.79 -0.32 16.51
N VAL A 100 1.73 -0.27 17.45
CA VAL A 100 1.44 -0.51 18.88
C VAL A 100 0.46 0.52 19.43
N TYR A 101 0.62 1.79 19.08
CA TYR A 101 -0.30 2.85 19.49
C TYR A 101 -1.69 2.63 18.88
N GLU A 102 -1.77 2.39 17.57
CA GLU A 102 -3.04 2.16 16.87
C GLU A 102 -3.77 0.91 17.39
N ALA A 103 -3.01 -0.17 17.66
CA ALA A 103 -3.57 -1.39 18.26
C ALA A 103 -4.20 -1.13 19.64
N LYS A 104 -3.64 -0.18 20.41
CA LYS A 104 -4.15 0.20 21.74
C LYS A 104 -5.39 1.09 21.65
N THR A 105 -5.36 2.13 20.81
CA THR A 105 -6.45 3.12 20.72
C THR A 105 -7.61 2.64 19.84
N LYS A 106 -7.34 1.83 18.83
CA LYS A 106 -8.30 1.31 17.84
C LYS A 106 -9.08 2.39 17.07
N GLU A 107 -8.73 3.67 17.23
CA GLU A 107 -9.47 4.77 16.62
C GLU A 107 -9.40 4.74 15.10
N ARG A 108 -8.20 4.51 14.55
CA ARG A 108 -7.92 4.51 13.10
C ARG A 108 -7.75 3.12 12.49
N VAL A 109 -7.80 2.06 13.28
CA VAL A 109 -7.78 0.69 12.76
C VAL A 109 -9.10 0.40 12.06
N ILE A 110 -9.03 -0.03 10.78
CA ILE A 110 -10.18 -0.37 9.96
C ILE A 110 -10.48 -1.87 10.06
N TRP A 111 -9.42 -2.67 9.98
CA TRP A 111 -9.50 -4.12 10.01
C TRP A 111 -8.12 -4.72 10.36
N GLU A 112 -8.10 -5.93 10.89
CA GLU A 112 -6.86 -6.66 11.15
C GLU A 112 -7.09 -8.17 11.15
N ASN A 113 -6.04 -8.93 10.82
CA ASN A 113 -5.90 -10.37 11.11
C ASN A 113 -4.63 -10.60 11.93
N ASP A 114 -4.19 -11.85 12.05
CA ASP A 114 -2.99 -12.19 12.83
C ASP A 114 -1.73 -11.56 12.26
N GLU A 115 -1.62 -11.45 10.93
CA GLU A 115 -0.42 -11.00 10.22
C GLU A 115 -0.45 -9.50 9.87
N TYR A 116 -1.61 -8.92 9.59
CA TYR A 116 -1.73 -7.56 9.03
C TYR A 116 -2.68 -6.67 9.80
N MET A 117 -2.35 -5.39 9.81
CA MET A 117 -3.21 -4.31 10.30
C MET A 117 -3.49 -3.33 9.16
N MET A 118 -4.77 -3.03 8.96
CA MET A 118 -5.26 -2.00 8.04
C MET A 118 -5.73 -0.79 8.84
N LEU A 119 -5.23 0.38 8.53
CA LEU A 119 -5.58 1.62 9.23
C LEU A 119 -5.71 2.82 8.29
N ALA A 120 -6.49 3.81 8.71
CA ALA A 120 -6.44 5.15 8.15
C ALA A 120 -5.25 5.89 8.79
N PRO A 121 -4.25 6.35 8.01
CA PRO A 121 -3.08 7.01 8.61
C PRO A 121 -3.47 8.32 9.27
N PHE A 122 -2.80 8.66 10.40
CA PHE A 122 -3.03 9.92 11.11
C PHE A 122 -2.92 11.14 10.18
N ALA A 123 -1.90 11.16 9.33
CA ALA A 123 -1.69 12.17 8.31
C ALA A 123 -2.19 11.65 6.94
N SER A 124 -3.50 11.36 6.84
CA SER A 124 -4.12 10.97 5.56
C SER A 124 -4.02 12.10 4.56
N ARG A 125 -3.53 11.79 3.36
CA ARG A 125 -3.42 12.74 2.24
C ARG A 125 -4.76 13.01 1.58
N THR A 126 -5.59 11.98 1.50
CA THR A 126 -6.93 12.06 0.93
C THR A 126 -7.96 11.45 1.87
N ALA A 127 -9.24 11.77 1.65
CA ALA A 127 -10.32 11.11 2.36
C ALA A 127 -10.31 9.60 2.08
N PHE A 128 -10.45 8.80 3.14
CA PHE A 128 -10.46 7.33 3.09
C PHE A 128 -9.15 6.67 2.63
N GLU A 129 -8.02 7.36 2.70
CA GLU A 129 -6.71 6.72 2.54
C GLU A 129 -6.57 5.57 3.53
N MET A 130 -6.04 4.45 3.05
CA MET A 130 -5.78 3.26 3.89
C MET A 130 -4.33 2.80 3.69
N ARG A 131 -3.78 2.23 4.75
CA ARG A 131 -2.49 1.54 4.69
C ARG A 131 -2.61 0.15 5.28
N ILE A 132 -1.95 -0.82 4.64
CA ILE A 132 -1.86 -2.20 5.11
C ILE A 132 -0.41 -2.44 5.53
N PHE A 133 -0.20 -2.71 6.82
CA PHE A 133 1.09 -3.01 7.41
C PHE A 133 1.16 -4.46 7.87
N PRO A 134 2.29 -5.18 7.65
CA PRO A 134 2.54 -6.38 8.42
C PRO A 134 2.68 -6.02 9.91
N LYS A 135 2.11 -6.84 10.80
CA LYS A 135 2.27 -6.64 12.26
C LYS A 135 3.69 -6.99 12.70
N ARG A 136 4.29 -8.00 12.08
CA ARG A 136 5.68 -8.36 12.24
C ARG A 136 6.57 -7.34 11.53
N HIS A 137 7.63 -6.90 12.19
CA HIS A 137 8.60 -5.99 11.58
C HIS A 137 9.31 -6.63 10.40
N GLN A 138 9.12 -6.06 9.22
CA GLN A 138 9.75 -6.49 7.97
C GLN A 138 10.08 -5.27 7.10
N ALA A 139 11.30 -5.20 6.59
CA ALA A 139 11.72 -4.11 5.70
C ALA A 139 11.44 -4.38 4.22
N HIS A 140 11.28 -5.66 3.85
CA HIS A 140 11.31 -6.14 2.47
C HIS A 140 10.09 -7.00 2.16
N PHE A 141 9.22 -6.50 1.27
CA PHE A 141 8.02 -7.20 0.80
C PHE A 141 8.34 -8.54 0.13
N GLU A 142 9.38 -8.59 -0.68
CA GLU A 142 9.74 -9.78 -1.45
C GLU A 142 10.14 -11.00 -0.58
N LYS A 143 10.23 -10.82 0.75
CA LYS A 143 10.59 -11.87 1.71
C LYS A 143 9.41 -12.45 2.49
N ILE A 144 8.18 -12.06 2.17
CA ILE A 144 7.01 -12.63 2.84
C ILE A 144 6.86 -14.13 2.53
N SER A 145 6.39 -14.90 3.50
CA SER A 145 6.08 -16.31 3.32
C SER A 145 4.79 -16.52 2.52
N LEU A 146 4.50 -17.77 2.17
CA LEU A 146 3.24 -18.13 1.52
C LEU A 146 2.03 -17.81 2.43
N GLU A 147 2.15 -18.10 3.72
CA GLU A 147 1.11 -17.84 4.71
C GLU A 147 0.86 -16.34 4.85
N GLU A 148 1.93 -15.55 4.97
CA GLU A 148 1.85 -14.09 5.01
C GLU A 148 1.24 -13.53 3.71
N ARG A 149 1.58 -14.10 2.55
CA ARG A 149 1.03 -13.66 1.26
C ARG A 149 -0.46 -13.96 1.14
N ARG A 150 -0.93 -15.14 1.61
CA ARG A 150 -2.36 -15.48 1.67
C ARG A 150 -3.12 -14.55 2.62
N ALA A 151 -2.57 -14.29 3.80
CA ALA A 151 -3.15 -13.34 4.75
C ALA A 151 -3.21 -11.91 4.19
N LEU A 152 -2.19 -11.50 3.39
CA LEU A 152 -2.17 -10.21 2.69
C LEU A 152 -3.23 -10.15 1.59
N ALA A 153 -3.43 -11.23 0.83
CA ALA A 153 -4.46 -11.31 -0.21
C ALA A 153 -5.85 -11.06 0.40
N HIS A 154 -6.15 -11.71 1.52
CA HIS A 154 -7.38 -11.46 2.26
C HIS A 154 -7.50 -10.00 2.73
N ALA A 155 -6.42 -9.42 3.29
CA ALA A 155 -6.40 -8.02 3.70
C ALA A 155 -6.66 -7.07 2.52
N PHE A 156 -6.09 -7.35 1.35
CA PHE A 156 -6.32 -6.58 0.13
C PHE A 156 -7.77 -6.65 -0.34
N ARG A 157 -8.34 -7.86 -0.40
CA ARG A 157 -9.74 -8.06 -0.78
C ARG A 157 -10.68 -7.28 0.15
N ILE A 158 -10.43 -7.34 1.46
CA ILE A 158 -11.20 -6.56 2.44
C ILE A 158 -11.03 -5.07 2.22
N ALA A 159 -9.80 -4.57 2.03
CA ALA A 159 -9.52 -3.15 1.82
C ALA A 159 -10.24 -2.60 0.59
N LEU A 160 -10.00 -3.22 -0.56
CA LEU A 160 -10.58 -2.78 -1.83
C LEU A 160 -12.08 -3.01 -1.89
N GLY A 161 -12.57 -4.09 -1.29
CA GLY A 161 -14.00 -4.36 -1.15
C GLY A 161 -14.73 -3.27 -0.33
N LYS A 162 -14.10 -2.79 0.76
CA LYS A 162 -14.64 -1.68 1.57
C LYS A 162 -14.72 -0.37 0.77
N ILE A 163 -13.73 -0.07 -0.07
CA ILE A 163 -13.77 1.06 -1.00
C ILE A 163 -14.87 0.86 -2.03
N PHE A 164 -14.90 -0.31 -2.66
CA PHE A 164 -15.85 -0.63 -3.71
C PHE A 164 -17.31 -0.49 -3.24
N ARG A 165 -17.65 -1.12 -2.10
CA ARG A 165 -19.01 -1.10 -1.56
C ARG A 165 -19.32 0.18 -0.79
N GLY A 166 -18.41 0.66 0.04
CA GLY A 166 -18.65 1.79 0.92
C GLY A 166 -18.64 3.15 0.22
N LEU A 167 -17.83 3.28 -0.83
CA LEU A 167 -17.68 4.55 -1.55
C LEU A 167 -18.23 4.51 -2.98
N GLY A 168 -18.89 3.41 -3.39
CA GLY A 168 -19.50 3.28 -4.72
C GLY A 168 -18.48 3.09 -5.84
N ASN A 169 -17.43 2.30 -5.61
CA ASN A 169 -16.37 2.00 -6.57
C ASN A 169 -15.66 3.26 -7.13
N PRO A 170 -15.06 4.09 -6.27
CA PRO A 170 -14.33 5.26 -6.75
C PRO A 170 -13.05 4.84 -7.50
N ASP A 171 -12.51 5.73 -8.29
CA ASP A 171 -11.17 5.59 -8.82
C ASP A 171 -10.17 5.60 -7.66
N TYR A 172 -9.11 4.80 -7.73
CA TYR A 172 -8.06 4.75 -6.69
C TYR A 172 -6.71 4.35 -7.26
N ASN A 173 -5.67 4.71 -6.56
CA ASN A 173 -4.36 4.12 -6.73
C ASN A 173 -4.03 3.25 -5.51
N PHE A 174 -3.25 2.19 -5.70
CA PHE A 174 -2.46 1.63 -4.63
C PHE A 174 -1.01 1.44 -5.06
N PHE A 175 -0.11 1.45 -4.11
CA PHE A 175 1.31 1.24 -4.37
C PHE A 175 2.02 0.67 -3.15
N LEU A 176 3.12 -0.01 -3.42
CA LEU A 176 3.97 -0.62 -2.41
C LEU A 176 5.11 0.32 -2.01
N HIS A 177 5.24 0.54 -0.71
CA HIS A 177 6.45 1.09 -0.10
C HIS A 177 7.26 -0.04 0.54
N THR A 178 8.42 -0.36 -0.03
CA THR A 178 9.35 -1.38 0.48
C THR A 178 10.76 -0.83 0.49
N ALA A 179 11.64 -1.40 1.32
CA ALA A 179 13.04 -1.03 1.28
C ALA A 179 13.69 -1.45 -0.06
N PRO A 180 14.71 -0.72 -0.55
CA PRO A 180 15.46 -1.13 -1.72
C PRO A 180 16.00 -2.54 -1.61
N GLY A 181 15.95 -3.31 -2.71
CA GLY A 181 16.39 -4.71 -2.74
C GLY A 181 17.89 -4.89 -2.52
N LYS A 182 18.69 -3.85 -2.85
CA LYS A 182 20.14 -3.82 -2.65
C LYS A 182 20.53 -3.33 -1.26
N ASN A 183 21.68 -3.82 -0.74
CA ASN A 183 22.20 -3.44 0.58
C ASN A 183 21.17 -3.59 1.71
N GLN A 184 20.42 -4.66 1.69
CA GLN A 184 19.28 -4.92 2.57
C GLN A 184 19.58 -4.72 4.06
N ALA A 185 20.79 -5.07 4.51
CA ALA A 185 21.22 -4.88 5.90
C ALA A 185 21.18 -3.42 6.37
N ARG A 186 21.33 -2.45 5.45
CA ARG A 186 21.25 -1.01 5.76
C ARG A 186 19.85 -0.53 6.05
N HIS A 187 18.83 -1.24 5.58
CA HIS A 187 17.43 -0.82 5.63
C HIS A 187 16.59 -1.57 6.67
N LYS A 188 17.24 -2.31 7.57
CA LYS A 188 16.56 -3.08 8.63
C LYS A 188 15.65 -2.25 9.55
N HIS A 189 15.80 -0.94 9.55
CA HIS A 189 14.95 0.01 10.29
C HIS A 189 13.65 0.35 9.57
N TYR A 190 13.52 0.03 8.28
CA TYR A 190 12.33 0.29 7.48
C TYR A 190 11.23 -0.73 7.77
N HIS A 191 10.00 -0.43 7.34
CA HIS A 191 8.86 -1.31 7.50
C HIS A 191 7.99 -1.16 6.26
N TRP A 192 7.90 -2.19 5.43
CA TRP A 192 7.14 -2.12 4.20
C TRP A 192 5.64 -2.04 4.46
N HIS A 193 4.90 -1.43 3.55
CA HIS A 193 3.45 -1.32 3.61
C HIS A 193 2.87 -1.01 2.23
N PHE A 194 1.60 -1.31 2.06
CA PHE A 194 0.83 -0.81 0.94
C PHE A 194 0.05 0.43 1.35
N GLU A 195 -0.01 1.40 0.43
CA GLU A 195 -0.89 2.56 0.52
C GLU A 195 -1.99 2.44 -0.53
N ILE A 196 -3.23 2.73 -0.14
CA ILE A 196 -4.41 2.72 -0.99
C ILE A 196 -5.04 4.11 -0.90
N VAL A 197 -5.12 4.79 -2.04
CA VAL A 197 -5.43 6.21 -2.14
C VAL A 197 -6.65 6.40 -3.05
N PRO A 198 -7.88 6.45 -2.51
CA PRO A 198 -9.07 6.77 -3.29
C PRO A 198 -9.03 8.20 -3.84
N LYS A 199 -9.53 8.38 -5.05
CA LYS A 199 -9.65 9.69 -5.70
C LYS A 199 -10.98 10.34 -5.30
N THR A 200 -11.05 10.84 -4.07
CA THR A 200 -12.23 11.48 -3.50
C THR A 200 -12.25 12.99 -3.70
N ALA A 201 -11.14 13.58 -4.11
CA ALA A 201 -11.00 15.01 -4.43
C ALA A 201 -10.04 15.19 -5.61
N ILE A 202 -10.17 16.31 -6.29
CA ILE A 202 -9.25 16.76 -7.35
C ILE A 202 -8.36 17.85 -6.73
N TRP A 203 -7.06 17.77 -6.99
CA TRP A 203 -6.14 18.81 -6.58
C TRP A 203 -6.53 20.16 -7.19
N ALA A 204 -6.62 21.17 -6.35
CA ALA A 204 -6.95 22.53 -6.73
C ALA A 204 -5.77 23.47 -6.47
N GLY A 205 -6.00 24.77 -6.50
CA GLY A 205 -4.94 25.77 -6.46
C GLY A 205 -4.02 25.67 -5.26
N PHE A 206 -4.55 25.31 -4.08
CA PHE A 206 -3.73 25.18 -2.87
C PHE A 206 -2.79 23.98 -2.95
N GLU A 207 -3.29 22.81 -3.26
CA GLU A 207 -2.47 21.58 -3.36
C GLU A 207 -1.43 21.70 -4.47
N ILE A 208 -1.81 22.27 -5.62
CA ILE A 208 -0.91 22.46 -6.77
C ILE A 208 0.22 23.43 -6.41
N SER A 209 -0.09 24.54 -5.71
CA SER A 209 0.88 25.59 -5.42
C SER A 209 1.81 25.26 -4.26
N THR A 210 1.35 24.43 -3.29
CA THR A 210 2.09 24.18 -2.05
C THR A 210 2.62 22.75 -1.96
N GLY A 211 2.07 21.79 -2.72
CA GLY A 211 2.32 20.36 -2.56
C GLY A 211 1.74 19.78 -1.26
N ILE A 212 0.87 20.53 -0.57
CA ILE A 212 0.22 20.09 0.66
C ILE A 212 -1.19 19.61 0.33
N GLU A 213 -1.50 18.36 0.61
CA GLU A 213 -2.78 17.75 0.34
C GLU A 213 -3.80 18.09 1.45
N ILE A 214 -5.06 18.29 1.07
CA ILE A 214 -6.16 18.54 2.00
C ILE A 214 -7.05 17.30 2.07
N SER A 215 -7.13 16.68 3.27
CA SER A 215 -8.13 15.67 3.53
C SER A 215 -9.42 16.31 4.07
N THR A 216 -10.55 16.00 3.45
CA THR A 216 -11.86 16.57 3.80
C THR A 216 -12.53 15.84 4.97
N ILE A 217 -11.97 14.72 5.44
CA ILE A 217 -12.51 13.93 6.55
C ILE A 217 -11.38 13.53 7.50
N LYS A 218 -11.70 13.50 8.81
CA LYS A 218 -10.75 13.01 9.81
C LYS A 218 -10.51 11.51 9.63
N PRO A 219 -9.26 11.03 9.80
CA PRO A 219 -8.95 9.61 9.63
C PRO A 219 -9.75 8.70 10.58
N GLU A 220 -10.05 9.15 11.80
CA GLU A 220 -10.90 8.42 12.76
C GLU A 220 -12.31 8.22 12.22
N THR A 221 -12.88 9.25 11.60
CA THR A 221 -14.21 9.22 10.99
C THR A 221 -14.22 8.30 9.76
N ALA A 222 -13.19 8.39 8.92
CA ALA A 222 -13.02 7.51 7.76
C ALA A 222 -12.88 6.05 8.19
N ALA A 223 -12.07 5.77 9.21
CA ALA A 223 -11.92 4.42 9.76
C ALA A 223 -13.23 3.89 10.35
N ALA A 224 -13.95 4.71 11.11
CA ALA A 224 -15.24 4.32 11.69
C ALA A 224 -16.29 4.00 10.62
N PHE A 225 -16.31 4.76 9.53
CA PHE A 225 -17.16 4.47 8.38
C PHE A 225 -16.77 3.15 7.71
N LEU A 226 -15.51 2.97 7.33
CA LEU A 226 -15.04 1.79 6.63
C LEU A 226 -15.17 0.50 7.47
N ARG A 227 -15.05 0.58 8.81
CA ARG A 227 -15.32 -0.57 9.69
C ARG A 227 -16.72 -1.14 9.52
N LYS A 228 -17.72 -0.28 9.32
CA LYS A 228 -19.14 -0.67 9.20
C LYS A 228 -19.46 -1.31 7.85
N VAL A 229 -18.61 -1.11 6.84
CA VAL A 229 -18.81 -1.72 5.52
C VAL A 229 -18.50 -3.21 5.61
N THR A 230 -19.52 -4.04 5.45
CA THR A 230 -19.40 -5.51 5.42
C THR A 230 -18.97 -5.98 4.05
N ILE A 231 -18.02 -6.91 4.03
CA ILE A 231 -17.57 -7.62 2.84
C ILE A 231 -18.00 -9.07 3.00
N GLU A 232 -18.79 -9.56 2.07
CA GLU A 232 -19.19 -10.97 2.07
C GLU A 232 -17.94 -11.85 1.84
N PRO A 233 -17.92 -13.04 2.47
CA PRO A 233 -16.82 -13.98 2.34
C PRO A 233 -16.57 -14.44 0.91
#